data_d6fd5318156484e08505d8890c90f2f0
#
_entry.id   d6fd5318156484e08505d8890c90f2f0
#
_cell.length_a   1.000
_cell.length_b   1.000
_cell.length_c   1.000
_cell.angle_alpha   90.00
_cell.angle_beta   90.00
_cell.angle_gamma   90.00
#
_symmetry.space_group_name_H-M   'P 1'
#
loop_
_entity.id
_entity.type
_entity.pdbx_description
1 polymer ?
#
loop_
_entity_poly.entity_id
_entity_poly.type
_entity_poly.pdbx_seq_one_letter_code
_entity_poly.pdbx_strand_id
1 'polypeptide(L)'
;VKFESGAVSPLATSESFLNTTCPKCGGPARRETDTMDTFIDSSWYFLRYADAKNDQAPFDKKIANYWMNVDQYIGGIEHAILHLLYSRFFVKVIHDLGLIEANEPFRGLLTQGMVLKEGSKMSKSKGNVVSPEEIINTYGADTARLFILFAAPVDRDLDWSDQGVEGSYRFLGRVWRIIDAYNEEAKKNVTGELTKDEFGLRRELHRVIKKVTEDLDNN
;
A
#
# COMPACT_ATOMS: atom_id res chain seq x y z
N VAL A 1 -19.22 -22.99 -14.61
CA VAL A 1 -20.18 -21.88 -14.82
C VAL A 1 -19.80 -21.16 -16.09
N LYS A 2 -20.73 -20.97 -17.01
CA LYS A 2 -20.53 -20.14 -18.22
C LYS A 2 -20.93 -18.71 -17.90
N PHE A 3 -20.08 -17.75 -18.27
CA PHE A 3 -20.39 -16.34 -18.13
C PHE A 3 -21.08 -15.85 -19.40
N GLU A 4 -22.37 -15.49 -19.26
CA GLU A 4 -23.11 -14.85 -20.32
C GLU A 4 -23.49 -13.43 -19.87
N SER A 5 -23.42 -12.47 -20.77
CA SER A 5 -23.84 -11.10 -20.46
C SER A 5 -25.34 -11.03 -20.25
N GLY A 6 -25.78 -10.60 -19.08
CA GLY A 6 -27.20 -10.50 -18.74
C GLY A 6 -27.42 -9.93 -17.34
N ALA A 7 -28.68 -9.68 -17.00
CA ALA A 7 -29.10 -9.12 -15.72
C ALA A 7 -29.11 -10.13 -14.55
N VAL A 8 -28.92 -11.42 -14.83
CA VAL A 8 -29.01 -12.50 -13.83
C VAL A 8 -27.61 -13.02 -13.51
N SER A 9 -27.35 -13.30 -12.23
CA SER A 9 -26.09 -13.90 -11.79
C SER A 9 -25.74 -15.16 -12.59
N PRO A 10 -24.55 -15.32 -13.16
CA PRO A 10 -24.12 -16.54 -13.84
C PRO A 10 -24.21 -17.80 -12.97
N LEU A 11 -24.14 -17.66 -11.65
CA LEU A 11 -24.35 -18.75 -10.70
C LEU A 11 -25.80 -19.21 -10.67
N ALA A 12 -26.74 -18.28 -10.79
CA ALA A 12 -28.19 -18.57 -10.80
C ALA A 12 -28.66 -19.31 -12.06
N THR A 13 -27.92 -19.23 -13.16
CA THR A 13 -28.22 -19.93 -14.42
C THR A 13 -27.54 -21.30 -14.54
N SER A 14 -26.66 -21.65 -13.61
CA SER A 14 -25.92 -22.92 -13.64
C SER A 14 -26.58 -23.98 -12.76
N GLU A 15 -27.36 -24.88 -13.37
CA GLU A 15 -28.05 -25.96 -12.65
C GLU A 15 -27.05 -26.87 -11.87
N SER A 16 -25.90 -27.15 -12.44
CA SER A 16 -24.85 -27.94 -11.79
C SER A 16 -24.24 -27.26 -10.56
N PHE A 17 -24.30 -25.94 -10.49
CA PHE A 17 -23.92 -25.16 -9.31
C PHE A 17 -25.09 -25.10 -8.31
N LEU A 18 -26.27 -24.78 -8.77
CA LEU A 18 -27.46 -24.57 -7.92
C LEU A 18 -27.85 -25.82 -7.14
N ASN A 19 -27.95 -26.97 -7.82
CA ASN A 19 -28.45 -28.20 -7.21
C ASN A 19 -27.34 -28.89 -6.44
N THR A 20 -27.59 -29.19 -5.16
CA THR A 20 -26.64 -29.85 -4.26
C THR A 20 -27.38 -30.70 -3.23
N THR A 21 -26.66 -31.30 -2.33
CA THR A 21 -27.21 -32.05 -1.18
C THR A 21 -26.93 -31.29 0.10
N CYS A 22 -27.86 -31.32 1.03
CA CYS A 22 -27.65 -30.73 2.35
C CYS A 22 -26.55 -31.50 3.13
N PRO A 23 -25.50 -30.81 3.63
CA PRO A 23 -24.42 -31.51 4.37
C PRO A 23 -24.86 -32.08 5.72
N LYS A 24 -26.02 -31.66 6.26
CA LYS A 24 -26.54 -32.16 7.55
C LYS A 24 -27.45 -33.37 7.39
N CYS A 25 -28.35 -33.37 6.42
CA CYS A 25 -29.39 -34.41 6.27
C CYS A 25 -29.27 -35.21 4.99
N GLY A 26 -28.40 -34.85 4.05
CA GLY A 26 -28.25 -35.53 2.75
C GLY A 26 -29.40 -35.32 1.76
N GLY A 27 -30.45 -34.58 2.13
CA GLY A 27 -31.58 -34.27 1.25
C GLY A 27 -31.24 -33.26 0.15
N PRO A 28 -32.12 -33.11 -0.87
CA PRO A 28 -31.96 -32.12 -1.93
C PRO A 28 -31.86 -30.70 -1.36
N ALA A 29 -30.95 -29.88 -1.88
CA ALA A 29 -30.75 -28.50 -1.48
C ALA A 29 -30.36 -27.64 -2.67
N ARG A 30 -30.49 -26.32 -2.53
CA ARG A 30 -30.05 -25.32 -3.50
C ARG A 30 -28.97 -24.42 -2.86
N ARG A 31 -27.91 -24.13 -3.60
CA ARG A 31 -26.92 -23.15 -3.19
C ARG A 31 -27.41 -21.73 -3.36
N GLU A 32 -26.96 -20.86 -2.48
CA GLU A 32 -27.07 -19.43 -2.66
C GLU A 32 -26.28 -18.97 -3.90
N THR A 33 -26.81 -18.00 -4.63
CA THR A 33 -26.22 -17.49 -5.87
C THR A 33 -25.72 -16.06 -5.77
N ASP A 34 -26.02 -15.37 -4.67
CA ASP A 34 -25.44 -14.11 -4.39
C ASP A 34 -23.98 -14.29 -3.94
N THR A 35 -23.12 -13.40 -4.37
CA THR A 35 -21.72 -13.37 -3.96
C THR A 35 -21.56 -12.43 -2.78
N MET A 36 -20.63 -12.75 -1.90
CA MET A 36 -20.26 -11.85 -0.82
C MET A 36 -19.62 -10.58 -1.40
N ASP A 37 -19.69 -9.50 -0.64
CA ASP A 37 -18.97 -8.27 -0.95
C ASP A 37 -17.47 -8.53 -1.09
N THR A 38 -16.82 -7.84 -2.04
CA THR A 38 -15.40 -8.02 -2.34
C THR A 38 -14.47 -7.63 -1.18
N PHE A 39 -14.97 -6.83 -0.22
CA PHE A 39 -14.22 -6.47 0.98
C PHE A 39 -14.17 -7.55 2.07
N ILE A 40 -14.94 -8.64 1.93
CA ILE A 40 -14.96 -9.71 2.95
C ILE A 40 -13.57 -10.30 3.16
N ASP A 41 -12.89 -10.72 2.11
CA ASP A 41 -11.55 -11.32 2.21
C ASP A 41 -10.50 -10.30 2.63
N SER A 42 -10.57 -9.08 2.12
CA SER A 42 -9.63 -8.01 2.46
C SER A 42 -9.81 -7.45 3.88
N SER A 43 -10.91 -7.79 4.57
CA SER A 43 -11.22 -7.25 5.90
C SER A 43 -10.35 -7.83 7.01
N TRP A 44 -9.68 -8.92 6.78
CA TRP A 44 -8.85 -9.61 7.79
C TRP A 44 -7.51 -10.11 7.24
N TYR A 45 -7.11 -9.72 6.04
CA TYR A 45 -5.89 -10.19 5.37
C TYR A 45 -4.63 -9.99 6.21
N PHE A 46 -4.55 -8.91 6.99
CA PHE A 46 -3.41 -8.61 7.85
C PHE A 46 -3.22 -9.65 8.96
N LEU A 47 -4.29 -10.26 9.45
CA LEU A 47 -4.20 -11.40 10.38
C LEU A 47 -3.67 -12.64 9.67
N ARG A 48 -4.16 -12.91 8.46
CA ARG A 48 -3.67 -14.04 7.65
C ARG A 48 -2.21 -13.88 7.27
N TYR A 49 -1.74 -12.66 6.99
CA TYR A 49 -0.35 -12.37 6.66
C TYR A 49 0.60 -12.67 7.81
N ALA A 50 0.17 -12.50 9.07
CA ALA A 50 0.97 -12.84 10.22
C ALA A 50 1.34 -14.34 10.26
N ASP A 51 0.49 -15.21 9.71
CA ASP A 51 0.67 -16.66 9.71
C ASP A 51 0.21 -17.30 8.38
N ALA A 52 0.75 -16.82 7.27
CA ALA A 52 0.29 -17.13 5.91
C ALA A 52 0.42 -18.62 5.51
N LYS A 53 1.30 -19.37 6.17
CA LYS A 53 1.56 -20.81 5.87
C LYS A 53 0.76 -21.78 6.72
N ASN A 54 -0.07 -21.29 7.63
CA ASN A 54 -0.90 -22.13 8.47
C ASN A 54 -2.00 -22.80 7.64
N ASP A 55 -2.02 -24.14 7.63
CA ASP A 55 -2.99 -24.96 6.90
C ASP A 55 -4.07 -25.57 7.82
N GLN A 56 -3.96 -25.37 9.14
CA GLN A 56 -4.87 -25.91 10.14
C GLN A 56 -5.90 -24.90 10.62
N ALA A 57 -5.56 -23.60 10.60
CA ALA A 57 -6.39 -22.49 11.07
C ALA A 57 -6.18 -21.24 10.21
N PRO A 58 -7.10 -20.26 10.25
CA PRO A 58 -6.91 -18.99 9.58
C PRO A 58 -5.61 -18.27 9.98
N PHE A 59 -5.20 -18.43 11.24
CA PHE A 59 -3.94 -17.96 11.83
C PHE A 59 -3.78 -18.55 13.24
N ASP A 60 -2.55 -18.59 13.74
CA ASP A 60 -2.27 -18.93 15.15
C ASP A 60 -2.53 -17.70 16.05
N LYS A 61 -3.25 -17.90 17.15
CA LYS A 61 -3.62 -16.85 18.09
C LYS A 61 -2.40 -16.12 18.68
N LYS A 62 -1.33 -16.85 19.03
CA LYS A 62 -0.14 -16.23 19.63
C LYS A 62 0.62 -15.37 18.62
N ILE A 63 0.71 -15.84 17.38
CA ILE A 63 1.37 -15.11 16.29
C ILE A 63 0.55 -13.85 15.97
N ALA A 64 -0.76 -13.99 15.82
CA ALA A 64 -1.64 -12.85 15.57
C ALA A 64 -1.55 -11.80 16.70
N ASN A 65 -1.59 -12.21 17.97
CA ASN A 65 -1.48 -11.29 19.12
C ASN A 65 -0.11 -10.61 19.23
N TYR A 66 0.96 -11.27 18.75
CA TYR A 66 2.29 -10.65 18.72
C TYR A 66 2.36 -9.49 17.71
N TRP A 67 1.73 -9.63 16.54
CA TRP A 67 1.77 -8.62 15.48
C TRP A 67 0.66 -7.57 15.55
N MET A 68 -0.45 -7.86 16.24
CA MET A 68 -1.58 -6.94 16.35
C MET A 68 -1.41 -6.03 17.58
N ASN A 69 -1.88 -4.80 17.53
CA ASN A 69 -2.53 -4.09 16.42
C ASN A 69 -1.47 -3.64 15.40
N VAL A 70 -1.88 -3.40 14.14
CA VAL A 70 -1.00 -2.77 13.15
C VAL A 70 -0.64 -1.36 13.61
N ASP A 71 0.65 -1.04 13.65
CA ASP A 71 1.12 0.24 14.22
C ASP A 71 0.73 1.42 13.35
N GLN A 72 0.96 1.33 12.05
CA GLN A 72 0.62 2.37 11.08
C GLN A 72 -0.06 1.77 9.86
N TYR A 73 -1.27 2.23 9.56
CA TYR A 73 -2.03 1.83 8.39
C TYR A 73 -2.20 3.00 7.44
N ILE A 74 -1.92 2.79 6.16
CA ILE A 74 -1.89 3.85 5.16
C ILE A 74 -2.83 3.48 4.02
N GLY A 75 -3.71 4.40 3.65
CA GLY A 75 -4.66 4.19 2.56
C GLY A 75 -5.47 5.42 2.20
N GLY A 76 -6.26 5.33 1.12
CA GLY A 76 -7.13 6.42 0.69
C GLY A 76 -8.29 6.64 1.66
N ILE A 77 -8.71 7.90 1.79
CA ILE A 77 -9.80 8.30 2.69
C ILE A 77 -11.14 7.64 2.34
N GLU A 78 -11.36 7.28 1.08
CA GLU A 78 -12.57 6.61 0.62
C GLU A 78 -12.83 5.26 1.32
N HIS A 79 -11.77 4.63 1.84
CA HIS A 79 -11.89 3.38 2.57
C HIS A 79 -12.46 3.51 3.97
N ALA A 80 -12.67 4.73 4.49
CA ALA A 80 -13.24 4.95 5.81
C ALA A 80 -14.63 4.29 5.96
N ILE A 81 -15.45 4.35 4.93
CA ILE A 81 -16.80 3.74 4.88
C ILE A 81 -16.84 2.40 4.13
N LEU A 82 -15.70 1.90 3.68
CA LEU A 82 -15.55 0.64 2.94
C LEU A 82 -14.64 -0.31 3.73
N HIS A 83 -13.44 -0.55 3.24
CA HIS A 83 -12.47 -1.49 3.83
C HIS A 83 -12.23 -1.29 5.33
N LEU A 84 -12.07 -0.06 5.81
CA LEU A 84 -11.79 0.20 7.23
C LEU A 84 -12.97 -0.17 8.12
N LEU A 85 -14.20 0.11 7.70
CA LEU A 85 -15.41 -0.26 8.42
C LEU A 85 -15.53 -1.78 8.55
N TYR A 86 -15.34 -2.51 7.44
CA TYR A 86 -15.33 -3.97 7.43
C TYR A 86 -14.21 -4.55 8.30
N SER A 87 -12.99 -4.02 8.20
CA SER A 87 -11.85 -4.50 8.99
C SER A 87 -12.10 -4.36 10.49
N ARG A 88 -12.66 -3.24 10.93
CA ARG A 88 -13.04 -3.03 12.33
C ARG A 88 -14.12 -4.00 12.78
N PHE A 89 -15.14 -4.20 11.96
CA PHE A 89 -16.20 -5.15 12.26
C PHE A 89 -15.66 -6.58 12.40
N PHE A 90 -14.83 -7.02 11.43
CA PHE A 90 -14.24 -8.36 11.46
C PHE A 90 -13.35 -8.57 12.69
N VAL A 91 -12.50 -7.60 13.03
CA VAL A 91 -11.64 -7.70 14.23
C VAL A 91 -12.46 -7.80 15.50
N LYS A 92 -13.55 -7.05 15.63
CA LYS A 92 -14.46 -7.15 16.79
C LYS A 92 -15.11 -8.54 16.89
N VAL A 93 -15.60 -9.08 15.77
CA VAL A 93 -16.18 -10.44 15.74
C VAL A 93 -15.12 -11.49 16.11
N ILE A 94 -13.93 -11.41 15.54
CA ILE A 94 -12.82 -12.34 15.81
C ILE A 94 -12.36 -12.24 17.27
N HIS A 95 -12.37 -11.03 17.85
CA HIS A 95 -12.14 -10.80 19.28
C HIS A 95 -13.22 -11.45 20.14
N ASP A 96 -14.50 -11.25 19.84
CA ASP A 96 -15.63 -11.83 20.58
C ASP A 96 -15.62 -13.36 20.53
N LEU A 97 -15.10 -13.95 19.45
CA LEU A 97 -14.86 -15.39 19.34
C LEU A 97 -13.63 -15.86 20.15
N GLY A 98 -12.88 -14.96 20.78
CA GLY A 98 -11.71 -15.26 21.60
C GLY A 98 -10.47 -15.67 20.80
N LEU A 99 -10.45 -15.39 19.47
CA LEU A 99 -9.36 -15.77 18.58
C LEU A 99 -8.20 -14.79 18.59
N ILE A 100 -8.45 -13.53 18.97
CA ILE A 100 -7.42 -12.48 19.18
C ILE A 100 -7.75 -11.66 20.42
N GLU A 101 -6.77 -10.89 20.91
CA GLU A 101 -6.95 -9.98 22.07
C GLU A 101 -7.25 -8.54 21.62
N ALA A 102 -6.79 -8.16 20.43
CA ALA A 102 -7.05 -6.86 19.85
C ALA A 102 -8.54 -6.70 19.49
N ASN A 103 -9.14 -5.56 19.83
CA ASN A 103 -10.52 -5.21 19.48
C ASN A 103 -10.61 -4.09 18.42
N GLU A 104 -9.49 -3.55 18.00
CA GLU A 104 -9.33 -2.64 16.85
C GLU A 104 -8.12 -3.08 16.02
N PRO A 105 -8.19 -3.00 14.69
CA PRO A 105 -7.13 -3.52 13.83
C PRO A 105 -5.88 -2.63 13.79
N PHE A 106 -6.06 -1.31 13.85
CA PHE A 106 -5.01 -0.32 13.57
C PHE A 106 -4.83 0.64 14.75
N ARG A 107 -3.58 0.95 15.11
CA ARG A 107 -3.24 1.97 16.13
C ARG A 107 -3.24 3.36 15.54
N GLY A 108 -2.62 3.53 14.37
CA GLY A 108 -2.52 4.77 13.63
C GLY A 108 -3.05 4.62 12.21
N LEU A 109 -3.76 5.63 11.73
CA LEU A 109 -4.26 5.70 10.37
C LEU A 109 -3.73 6.96 9.71
N LEU A 110 -3.05 6.80 8.57
CA LEU A 110 -2.68 7.90 7.69
C LEU A 110 -3.55 7.82 6.43
N THR A 111 -4.44 8.79 6.28
CA THR A 111 -5.27 8.90 5.08
C THR A 111 -4.54 9.66 4.00
N GLN A 112 -4.34 9.02 2.86
CA GLN A 112 -3.70 9.64 1.71
C GLN A 112 -4.70 10.50 0.94
N GLY A 113 -4.21 11.65 0.42
CA GLY A 113 -4.92 12.47 -0.56
C GLY A 113 -5.10 11.74 -1.90
N MET A 114 -5.95 12.28 -2.75
CA MET A 114 -6.22 11.71 -4.07
C MET A 114 -5.13 12.09 -5.06
N VAL A 115 -4.80 11.17 -5.97
CA VAL A 115 -3.96 11.49 -7.13
C VAL A 115 -4.88 11.95 -8.26
N LEU A 116 -4.72 13.20 -8.64
CA LEU A 116 -5.48 13.87 -9.69
C LEU A 116 -4.64 13.97 -10.96
N LYS A 117 -5.28 14.12 -12.09
CA LYS A 117 -4.66 14.57 -13.33
C LYS A 117 -5.54 15.65 -13.95
N GLU A 118 -4.94 16.82 -14.19
CA GLU A 118 -5.66 18.01 -14.68
C GLU A 118 -6.84 18.37 -13.76
N GLY A 119 -6.60 18.38 -12.45
CA GLY A 119 -7.59 18.71 -11.43
C GLY A 119 -8.74 17.70 -11.27
N SER A 120 -8.66 16.54 -11.93
CA SER A 120 -9.72 15.53 -11.88
C SER A 120 -9.21 14.18 -11.38
N LYS A 121 -10.05 13.47 -10.61
CA LYS A 121 -9.76 12.07 -10.23
C LYS A 121 -9.48 11.23 -11.47
N MET A 122 -8.38 10.47 -11.44
CA MET A 122 -8.04 9.54 -12.51
C MET A 122 -9.10 8.45 -12.64
N SER A 123 -9.56 8.19 -13.84
CA SER A 123 -10.45 7.06 -14.13
C SER A 123 -10.26 6.55 -15.56
N LYS A 124 -10.44 5.24 -15.74
CA LYS A 124 -10.38 4.62 -17.06
C LYS A 124 -11.41 5.18 -18.03
N SER A 125 -12.60 5.52 -17.53
CA SER A 125 -13.68 6.09 -18.35
C SER A 125 -13.38 7.52 -18.86
N LYS A 126 -12.54 8.26 -18.16
CA LYS A 126 -12.10 9.62 -18.58
C LYS A 126 -10.84 9.58 -19.45
N GLY A 127 -10.15 8.44 -19.53
CA GLY A 127 -8.90 8.32 -20.27
C GLY A 127 -7.73 9.10 -19.68
N ASN A 128 -7.83 9.57 -18.44
CA ASN A 128 -6.82 10.39 -17.76
C ASN A 128 -5.95 9.59 -16.79
N VAL A 129 -5.87 8.28 -16.94
CA VAL A 129 -5.06 7.41 -16.09
C VAL A 129 -3.60 7.49 -16.53
N VAL A 130 -2.69 7.63 -15.59
CA VAL A 130 -1.25 7.48 -15.79
C VAL A 130 -0.88 6.03 -15.48
N SER A 131 -0.26 5.36 -16.44
CA SER A 131 0.22 3.99 -16.25
C SER A 131 1.54 4.00 -15.47
N PRO A 132 1.62 3.35 -14.30
CA PRO A 132 2.89 3.17 -13.60
C PRO A 132 3.94 2.47 -14.47
N GLU A 133 3.51 1.54 -15.33
CA GLU A 133 4.40 0.80 -16.22
C GLU A 133 5.10 1.71 -17.24
N GLU A 134 4.39 2.67 -17.82
CA GLU A 134 4.97 3.64 -18.74
C GLU A 134 6.03 4.52 -18.05
N ILE A 135 5.73 4.97 -16.83
CA ILE A 135 6.68 5.77 -16.04
C ILE A 135 7.91 4.94 -15.66
N ILE A 136 7.71 3.70 -15.21
CA ILE A 136 8.81 2.80 -14.84
C ILE A 136 9.71 2.50 -16.04
N ASN A 137 9.13 2.22 -17.20
CA ASN A 137 9.88 1.93 -18.41
C ASN A 137 10.65 3.15 -18.96
N THR A 138 10.12 4.36 -18.78
CA THR A 138 10.73 5.59 -19.30
C THR A 138 11.75 6.19 -18.31
N TYR A 139 11.43 6.24 -17.04
CA TYR A 139 12.19 6.99 -16.02
C TYR A 139 12.72 6.13 -14.87
N GLY A 140 12.32 4.86 -14.80
CA GLY A 140 12.68 3.95 -13.71
C GLY A 140 11.74 4.04 -12.49
N ALA A 141 11.68 2.96 -11.73
CA ALA A 141 10.81 2.84 -10.56
C ALA A 141 11.16 3.86 -9.45
N ASP A 142 12.44 4.14 -9.24
CA ASP A 142 12.88 5.09 -8.20
C ASP A 142 12.43 6.52 -8.49
N THR A 143 12.35 6.90 -9.77
CA THR A 143 11.81 8.20 -10.18
C THR A 143 10.33 8.33 -9.82
N ALA A 144 9.54 7.30 -10.11
CA ALA A 144 8.11 7.27 -9.77
C ALA A 144 7.90 7.37 -8.25
N ARG A 145 8.64 6.59 -7.48
CA ARG A 145 8.60 6.58 -6.01
C ARG A 145 8.99 7.94 -5.42
N LEU A 146 10.09 8.51 -5.89
CA LEU A 146 10.56 9.82 -5.44
C LEU A 146 9.54 10.90 -5.74
N PHE A 147 8.99 10.92 -6.96
CA PHE A 147 7.99 11.92 -7.35
C PHE A 147 6.75 11.88 -6.45
N ILE A 148 6.17 10.70 -6.23
CA ILE A 148 4.96 10.54 -5.41
C ILE A 148 5.19 11.04 -3.97
N LEU A 149 6.35 10.74 -3.39
CA LEU A 149 6.66 11.16 -2.01
C LEU A 149 7.03 12.65 -1.90
N PHE A 150 7.53 13.25 -2.97
CA PHE A 150 8.02 14.63 -2.95
C PHE A 150 6.98 15.65 -3.40
N ALA A 151 6.05 15.28 -4.28
CA ALA A 151 5.22 16.21 -5.01
C ALA A 151 4.14 16.90 -4.15
N ALA A 152 3.67 16.23 -3.08
CA ALA A 152 2.73 16.81 -2.12
C ALA A 152 2.87 16.13 -0.74
N PRO A 153 2.47 16.80 0.36
CA PRO A 153 2.24 16.13 1.63
C PRO A 153 1.27 14.95 1.47
N VAL A 154 1.50 13.87 2.19
CA VAL A 154 0.78 12.59 1.99
C VAL A 154 -0.74 12.72 2.20
N ASP A 155 -1.16 13.62 3.09
CA ASP A 155 -2.57 13.91 3.40
C ASP A 155 -3.24 14.91 2.43
N ARG A 156 -2.50 15.41 1.44
CA ARG A 156 -2.99 16.36 0.43
C ARG A 156 -3.17 15.70 -0.92
N ASP A 157 -4.09 16.23 -1.69
CA ASP A 157 -4.26 15.83 -3.09
C ASP A 157 -3.00 16.16 -3.90
N LEU A 158 -2.58 15.22 -4.72
CA LEU A 158 -1.47 15.34 -5.65
C LEU A 158 -1.98 15.51 -7.07
N ASP A 159 -1.73 16.65 -7.70
CA ASP A 159 -1.97 16.79 -9.14
C ASP A 159 -0.75 16.27 -9.93
N TRP A 160 -0.99 15.29 -10.78
CA TRP A 160 0.06 14.64 -11.55
C TRP A 160 0.74 15.60 -12.52
N SER A 161 2.06 15.66 -12.48
CA SER A 161 2.87 16.52 -13.35
C SER A 161 3.99 15.73 -14.01
N ASP A 162 3.93 15.59 -15.33
CA ASP A 162 5.00 14.95 -16.10
C ASP A 162 6.32 15.71 -15.97
N GLN A 163 6.28 17.05 -15.87
CA GLN A 163 7.47 17.85 -15.61
C GLN A 163 8.07 17.60 -14.22
N GLY A 164 7.23 17.32 -13.23
CA GLY A 164 7.66 16.93 -11.88
C GLY A 164 8.37 15.58 -11.88
N VAL A 165 7.85 14.61 -12.63
CA VAL A 165 8.48 13.29 -12.82
C VAL A 165 9.86 13.45 -13.47
N GLU A 166 9.96 14.22 -14.56
CA GLU A 166 11.23 14.50 -15.23
C GLU A 166 12.23 15.25 -14.32
N GLY A 167 11.74 16.16 -13.48
CA GLY A 167 12.53 16.84 -12.46
C GLY A 167 13.14 15.86 -11.45
N SER A 168 12.36 14.89 -10.98
CA SER A 168 12.81 13.82 -10.09
C SER A 168 13.85 12.93 -10.76
N TYR A 169 13.65 12.56 -12.01
CA TYR A 169 14.62 11.80 -12.80
C TYR A 169 15.97 12.52 -12.92
N ARG A 170 15.93 13.81 -13.26
CA ARG A 170 17.15 14.62 -13.34
C ARG A 170 17.86 14.76 -12.00
N PHE A 171 17.10 14.83 -10.90
CA PHE A 171 17.67 14.84 -9.55
C PHE A 171 18.43 13.55 -9.25
N LEU A 172 17.80 12.38 -9.47
CA LEU A 172 18.45 11.08 -9.29
C LEU A 172 19.71 10.93 -10.15
N GLY A 173 19.66 11.40 -11.40
CA GLY A 173 20.82 11.42 -12.27
C GLY A 173 21.98 12.32 -11.76
N ARG A 174 21.67 13.42 -11.06
CA ARG A 174 22.70 14.23 -10.38
C ARG A 174 23.31 13.48 -9.21
N VAL A 175 22.48 12.85 -8.37
CA VAL A 175 22.96 12.05 -7.24
C VAL A 175 23.87 10.94 -7.72
N TRP A 176 23.48 10.21 -8.76
CA TRP A 176 24.31 9.16 -9.36
C TRP A 176 25.66 9.66 -9.80
N ARG A 177 25.72 10.76 -10.57
CA ARG A 177 26.97 11.33 -11.05
C ARG A 177 27.90 11.81 -9.93
N ILE A 178 27.34 12.36 -8.84
CA ILE A 178 28.14 12.78 -7.68
C ILE A 178 28.79 11.57 -7.01
N ILE A 179 28.02 10.48 -6.82
CA ILE A 179 28.56 9.27 -6.19
C ILE A 179 29.59 8.58 -7.09
N ASP A 180 29.33 8.52 -8.39
CA ASP A 180 30.26 7.95 -9.36
C ASP A 180 31.59 8.72 -9.38
N ALA A 181 31.53 10.05 -9.48
CA ALA A 181 32.70 10.91 -9.39
C ALA A 181 33.45 10.75 -8.03
N TYR A 182 32.70 10.68 -6.93
CA TYR A 182 33.30 10.46 -5.61
C TYR A 182 34.04 9.11 -5.53
N ASN A 183 33.47 8.05 -6.08
CA ASN A 183 34.09 6.72 -6.09
C ASN A 183 35.42 6.71 -6.85
N GLU A 184 35.53 7.48 -7.91
CA GLU A 184 36.81 7.63 -8.65
C GLU A 184 37.83 8.47 -7.87
N GLU A 185 37.40 9.56 -7.22
CA GLU A 185 38.26 10.41 -6.40
C GLU A 185 38.71 9.73 -5.09
N ALA A 186 37.84 8.97 -4.44
CA ALA A 186 38.11 8.26 -3.19
C ALA A 186 39.26 7.24 -3.33
N LYS A 187 39.55 6.77 -4.54
CA LYS A 187 40.71 5.92 -4.85
C LYS A 187 42.05 6.66 -4.69
N LYS A 188 42.02 7.99 -4.63
CA LYS A 188 43.25 8.83 -4.62
C LYS A 188 43.80 9.16 -3.23
N ASN A 189 43.31 8.55 -2.17
CA ASN A 189 43.79 8.78 -0.77
C ASN A 189 44.07 10.27 -0.47
N VAL A 190 43.06 11.09 -0.33
CA VAL A 190 43.20 12.50 0.04
C VAL A 190 43.51 12.60 1.53
N THR A 191 44.70 13.03 1.89
CA THR A 191 45.13 13.33 3.28
C THR A 191 45.37 14.81 3.40
N GLY A 192 44.78 15.47 4.40
CA GLY A 192 44.99 16.89 4.68
C GLY A 192 43.95 17.46 5.65
N GLU A 193 44.18 18.70 6.10
CA GLU A 193 43.18 19.44 6.85
C GLU A 193 42.05 19.91 5.93
N LEU A 194 40.81 19.90 6.43
CA LEU A 194 39.65 20.37 5.69
C LEU A 194 39.75 21.87 5.36
N THR A 195 39.47 22.22 4.15
CA THR A 195 39.29 23.62 3.73
C THR A 195 38.07 24.24 4.39
N LYS A 196 37.95 25.56 4.33
CA LYS A 196 36.79 26.27 4.87
C LYS A 196 35.47 25.80 4.23
N ASP A 197 35.46 25.51 2.94
CA ASP A 197 34.28 25.07 2.19
C ASP A 197 33.90 23.63 2.56
N GLU A 198 34.90 22.75 2.70
CA GLU A 198 34.67 21.37 3.18
C GLU A 198 34.13 21.33 4.62
N PHE A 199 34.60 22.24 5.46
CA PHE A 199 34.07 22.42 6.82
C PHE A 199 32.61 22.89 6.79
N GLY A 200 32.28 23.79 5.87
CA GLY A 200 30.94 24.27 5.61
C GLY A 200 30.00 23.12 5.17
N LEU A 201 30.45 22.32 4.21
CA LEU A 201 29.72 21.14 3.71
C LEU A 201 29.50 20.09 4.81
N ARG A 202 30.55 19.81 5.61
CA ARG A 202 30.42 18.87 6.73
C ARG A 202 29.42 19.33 7.78
N ARG A 203 29.40 20.63 8.11
CA ARG A 203 28.40 21.18 9.03
C ARG A 203 26.97 21.03 8.49
N GLU A 204 26.77 21.30 7.21
CA GLU A 204 25.46 21.16 6.57
C GLU A 204 25.03 19.69 6.52
N LEU A 205 25.93 18.76 6.21
CA LEU A 205 25.67 17.32 6.27
C LEU A 205 25.15 16.90 7.64
N HIS A 206 25.82 17.30 8.73
CA HIS A 206 25.37 16.95 10.07
C HIS A 206 24.03 17.60 10.44
N ARG A 207 23.76 18.82 9.96
CA ARG A 207 22.46 19.47 10.13
C ARG A 207 21.34 18.69 9.43
N VAL A 208 21.59 18.22 8.21
CA VAL A 208 20.63 17.41 7.45
C VAL A 208 20.41 16.04 8.10
N ILE A 209 21.48 15.35 8.53
CA ILE A 209 21.36 14.08 9.25
C ILE A 209 20.47 14.24 10.48
N LYS A 210 20.73 15.26 11.31
CA LYS A 210 19.90 15.53 12.49
C LYS A 210 18.43 15.73 12.11
N LYS A 211 18.17 16.60 11.14
CA LYS A 211 16.80 16.89 10.71
C LYS A 211 16.09 15.64 10.19
N VAL A 212 16.71 14.86 9.33
CA VAL A 212 16.09 13.64 8.77
C VAL A 212 15.82 12.61 9.86
N THR A 213 16.74 12.45 10.83
CA THR A 213 16.51 11.56 11.98
C THR A 213 15.31 12.00 12.79
N GLU A 214 15.23 13.29 13.15
CA GLU A 214 14.09 13.84 13.90
C GLU A 214 12.77 13.72 13.12
N ASP A 215 12.78 13.96 11.81
CA ASP A 215 11.59 13.84 10.97
C ASP A 215 11.11 12.37 10.89
N LEU A 216 12.01 11.38 10.81
CA LEU A 216 11.68 9.96 10.77
C LEU A 216 11.20 9.42 12.13
N ASP A 217 11.74 9.94 13.24
CA ASP A 217 11.33 9.53 14.59
C ASP A 217 9.95 10.06 14.98
N ASN A 218 9.46 11.11 14.32
CA ASN A 218 8.19 11.77 14.61
C ASN A 218 7.04 11.38 13.66
N ASN A 219 7.28 10.47 12.70
CA ASN A 219 6.25 9.95 11.78
C ASN A 219 5.84 8.47 12.14
#